data_138c3e432aa9e24c1c7551ee992fe474
#
_entry.id   138c3e432aa9e24c1c7551ee992fe474
#
_cell.length_a   1.000
_cell.length_b   1.000
_cell.length_c   1.000
_cell.angle_alpha   90.00
_cell.angle_beta   90.00
_cell.angle_gamma   90.00
#
_symmetry.space_group_name_H-M   'P 1'
#
loop_
_entity.id
_entity.type
_entity.pdbx_description
1 polymer ?
#
loop_
_entity_poly.entity_id
_entity_poly.type
_entity_poly.pdbx_seq_one_letter_code
_entity_poly.pdbx_strand_id
1 'polypeptide(L)'
;MRNQFFFTRTEGDKTFRDSFNINKVIRSVQTDDNTLIVLLDDLHERVKEVPNINTHSNKVTGIRKQVEVFQSEIYLSGEDIERFYEQTKLN
;
A
#
# COMPACT_ATOMS: atom_id res chain seq x y z
N MET A 1 16.02 -20.23 -2.92
CA MET A 1 16.15 -18.82 -2.55
C MET A 1 14.78 -18.27 -2.21
N ARG A 2 14.66 -17.64 -1.08
CA ARG A 2 13.38 -17.07 -0.67
C ARG A 2 13.25 -15.64 -1.17
N ASN A 3 12.17 -15.40 -1.90
CA ASN A 3 11.85 -14.06 -2.38
C ASN A 3 10.80 -13.36 -1.51
N GLN A 4 10.38 -14.04 -0.44
CA GLN A 4 9.32 -13.53 0.43
C GLN A 4 9.94 -12.76 1.59
N PHE A 5 9.43 -11.55 1.84
CA PHE A 5 9.83 -10.74 2.96
C PHE A 5 8.68 -10.69 3.98
N PHE A 6 8.98 -11.05 5.21
CA PHE A 6 8.00 -11.04 6.30
C PHE A 6 8.18 -9.81 7.17
N PHE A 7 7.08 -9.19 7.52
CA PHE A 7 7.10 -7.99 8.35
C PHE A 7 5.89 -8.01 9.28
N THR A 8 5.90 -7.10 10.25
CA THR A 8 4.83 -6.96 11.21
C THR A 8 4.06 -5.68 10.92
N ARG A 9 2.73 -5.76 10.89
CA ARG A 9 1.89 -4.58 10.76
C ARG A 9 0.84 -4.55 11.86
N THR A 10 0.39 -3.36 12.20
CA THR A 10 -0.58 -3.16 13.26
C THR A 10 -1.82 -2.48 12.71
N GLU A 11 -2.98 -3.03 13.04
CA GLU A 11 -4.28 -2.42 12.73
C GLU A 11 -5.06 -2.30 14.04
N GLY A 12 -5.25 -1.07 14.52
CA GLY A 12 -5.85 -0.86 15.83
C GLY A 12 -5.00 -1.47 16.93
N ASP A 13 -5.57 -2.38 17.69
CA ASP A 13 -4.88 -3.08 18.77
C ASP A 13 -4.38 -4.47 18.37
N LYS A 14 -4.52 -4.82 17.09
CA LYS A 14 -4.11 -6.13 16.59
C LYS A 14 -2.82 -6.02 15.80
N THR A 15 -1.94 -7.00 16.00
CA THR A 15 -0.67 -7.11 15.29
C THR A 15 -0.73 -8.33 14.38
N PHE A 16 -0.36 -8.13 13.12
CA PHE A 16 -0.35 -9.19 12.12
C PHE A 16 1.05 -9.38 11.57
N ARG A 17 1.38 -10.62 11.27
CA ARG A 17 2.56 -10.94 10.50
C ARG A 17 2.14 -11.12 9.05
N ASP A 18 2.71 -10.31 8.17
CA ASP A 18 2.36 -10.28 6.77
C ASP A 18 3.62 -10.46 5.93
N SER A 19 3.46 -10.63 4.64
CA SER A 19 4.60 -10.81 3.76
C SER A 19 4.29 -10.34 2.34
N PHE A 20 5.35 -10.06 1.59
CA PHE A 20 5.23 -9.75 0.17
C PHE A 20 6.43 -10.33 -0.57
N ASN A 21 6.28 -10.45 -1.88
CA ASN A 21 7.34 -10.94 -2.74
C ASN A 21 8.29 -9.80 -3.10
N ILE A 22 9.57 -9.95 -2.75
CA ILE A 22 10.58 -8.92 -3.02
C ILE A 22 10.71 -8.62 -4.50
N ASN A 23 10.50 -9.62 -5.36
CA ASN A 23 10.58 -9.43 -6.80
C ASN A 23 9.48 -8.53 -7.36
N LYS A 24 8.45 -8.26 -6.55
CA LYS A 24 7.36 -7.36 -6.93
C LYS A 24 7.63 -5.91 -6.54
N VAL A 25 8.74 -5.63 -5.86
CA VAL A 25 9.07 -4.27 -5.43
C VAL A 25 9.53 -3.47 -6.63
N ILE A 26 8.88 -2.36 -6.90
CA ILE A 26 9.28 -1.45 -7.97
C ILE A 26 9.97 -0.20 -7.43
N ARG A 27 9.70 0.15 -6.18
CA ARG A 27 10.28 1.35 -5.59
C ARG A 27 10.15 1.31 -4.07
N SER A 28 11.09 1.93 -3.39
CA SER A 28 10.96 2.19 -1.95
C SER A 28 11.33 3.63 -1.67
N VAL A 29 10.63 4.24 -0.73
CA VAL A 29 10.83 5.64 -0.34
C VAL A 29 10.90 5.72 1.17
N GLN A 30 11.97 6.32 1.69
CA GLN A 30 12.09 6.55 3.12
C GLN A 30 11.56 7.94 3.46
N THR A 31 10.69 8.00 4.47
CA THR A 31 10.10 9.26 4.91
C THR A 31 10.90 9.85 6.06
N ASP A 32 10.56 11.09 6.45
CA ASP A 32 11.26 11.80 7.53
C ASP A 32 11.02 11.18 8.91
N ASP A 33 9.92 10.45 9.07
CA ASP A 33 9.56 9.82 10.35
C ASP A 33 10.10 8.39 10.49
N ASN A 34 11.10 8.04 9.70
CA ASN A 34 11.73 6.73 9.71
C ASN A 34 10.79 5.59 9.32
N THR A 35 9.91 5.86 8.39
CA THR A 35 9.07 4.86 7.77
C THR A 35 9.58 4.60 6.36
N LEU A 36 9.63 3.34 5.96
CA LEU A 36 9.96 2.97 4.60
C LEU A 36 8.69 2.53 3.89
N ILE A 37 8.35 3.22 2.81
CA ILE A 37 7.19 2.88 1.99
C ILE A 37 7.68 2.04 0.82
N VAL A 38 7.19 0.81 0.72
CA VAL A 38 7.56 -0.12 -0.34
C VAL A 38 6.39 -0.24 -1.30
N LEU A 39 6.61 0.09 -2.56
CA LEU A 39 5.60 0.01 -3.60
C LEU A 39 5.78 -1.28 -4.39
N LEU A 40 4.71 -2.01 -4.55
CA LEU A 40 4.71 -3.29 -5.25
C LEU A 40 4.12 -3.16 -6.65
N ASP A 41 4.62 -4.00 -7.55
CA ASP A 41 4.10 -4.09 -8.92
C ASP A 41 2.86 -4.98 -8.93
N ASP A 42 1.81 -4.51 -8.29
CA ASP A 42 0.52 -5.16 -8.30
C ASP A 42 -0.56 -4.09 -8.33
N LEU A 43 -1.44 -4.20 -9.31
CA LEU A 43 -2.53 -3.25 -9.46
C LEU A 43 -3.80 -3.86 -8.90
N HIS A 44 -4.46 -3.09 -8.07
CA HIS A 44 -5.74 -3.46 -7.48
C HIS A 44 -6.82 -2.52 -7.98
N GLU A 45 -8.00 -3.05 -8.18
CA GLU A 45 -9.15 -2.26 -8.56
C GLU A 45 -10.19 -2.36 -7.46
N ARG A 46 -10.83 -1.24 -7.17
CA ARG A 46 -12.00 -1.25 -6.32
C ARG A 46 -13.06 -0.34 -6.91
N VAL A 47 -14.31 -0.72 -6.71
CA VAL A 47 -15.44 0.07 -7.14
C VAL A 47 -15.86 0.98 -6.00
N LYS A 48 -15.98 2.24 -6.29
CA LYS A 48 -16.37 3.26 -5.34
C LYS A 48 -17.65 3.92 -5.82
N GLU A 49 -18.59 4.11 -4.91
CA GLU A 49 -19.81 4.85 -5.22
C GLU A 49 -19.55 6.33 -4.99
N VAL A 50 -19.85 7.11 -6.01
CA VAL A 50 -19.64 8.55 -5.99
C VAL A 50 -20.97 9.23 -6.25
N PRO A 51 -21.39 10.21 -5.43
CA PRO A 51 -22.63 10.92 -5.69
C PRO A 51 -22.53 11.78 -6.93
N ASN A 52 -23.59 11.78 -7.72
CA ASN A 52 -23.76 12.74 -8.81
C ASN A 52 -24.36 14.01 -8.23
N ILE A 53 -23.68 15.12 -8.39
CA ILE A 53 -24.12 16.40 -7.85
C ILE A 53 -24.55 17.29 -9.00
N ASN A 54 -25.78 17.85 -8.88
CA ASN A 54 -26.26 18.85 -9.81
C ASN A 54 -25.55 20.16 -9.50
N THR A 55 -24.79 20.67 -10.47
CA THR A 55 -23.98 21.88 -10.28
C THR A 55 -24.80 23.14 -10.08
N HIS A 56 -26.06 23.15 -10.52
CA HIS A 56 -26.93 24.32 -10.36
C HIS A 56 -27.61 24.37 -8.98
N SER A 57 -27.95 23.23 -8.41
CA SER A 57 -28.69 23.17 -7.15
C SER A 57 -27.92 22.55 -6.00
N ASN A 58 -26.73 22.02 -6.26
CA ASN A 58 -25.90 21.28 -5.29
C ASN A 58 -26.62 20.08 -4.68
N LYS A 59 -27.61 19.55 -5.38
CA LYS A 59 -28.36 18.38 -4.92
C LYS A 59 -27.78 17.11 -5.51
N VAL A 60 -27.79 16.06 -4.70
CA VAL A 60 -27.39 14.74 -5.15
C VAL A 60 -28.50 14.20 -6.05
N THR A 61 -28.19 13.92 -7.32
CA THR A 61 -29.17 13.43 -8.30
C THR A 61 -29.11 11.93 -8.51
N GLY A 62 -28.14 11.27 -7.90
CA GLY A 62 -27.98 9.82 -8.03
C GLY A 62 -26.61 9.40 -7.58
N ILE A 63 -26.30 8.11 -7.80
CA ILE A 63 -25.02 7.52 -7.42
C ILE A 63 -24.47 6.86 -8.68
N ARG A 64 -23.19 7.12 -8.96
CA ARG A 64 -22.46 6.44 -10.04
C ARG A 64 -21.35 5.61 -9.44
N LYS A 65 -20.92 4.59 -10.18
CA LYS A 65 -19.80 3.76 -9.80
C LYS A 65 -18.54 4.24 -10.51
N GLN A 66 -17.48 4.35 -9.76
CA GLN A 66 -16.16 4.73 -10.28
C GLN A 66 -15.16 3.66 -9.90
N VAL A 67 -14.34 3.26 -10.86
CA VAL A 67 -13.28 2.30 -10.62
C VAL A 67 -12.01 3.06 -10.26
N GLU A 68 -11.42 2.71 -9.12
CA GLU A 68 -10.11 3.23 -8.71
C GLU A 68 -9.07 2.13 -8.90
N VAL A 69 -7.93 2.49 -9.48
CA VAL A 69 -6.79 1.60 -9.64
C VAL A 69 -5.69 2.10 -8.72
N PHE A 70 -5.12 1.21 -7.92
CA PHE A 70 -4.06 1.58 -6.99
C PHE A 70 -3.04 0.45 -6.85
N GLN A 71 -1.82 0.81 -6.46
CA GLN A 71 -0.76 -0.14 -6.17
C GLN A 71 -0.72 -0.43 -4.68
N SER A 72 -0.25 -1.63 -4.32
CA SER A 72 -0.05 -1.96 -2.91
C SER A 72 1.12 -1.15 -2.35
N GLU A 73 0.90 -0.54 -1.21
CA GLU A 73 1.90 0.17 -0.45
C GLU A 73 2.10 -0.54 0.88
N ILE A 74 3.34 -0.86 1.18
CA ILE A 74 3.71 -1.52 2.43
C ILE A 74 4.51 -0.53 3.27
N TYR A 75 4.16 -0.38 4.53
CA TYR A 75 4.82 0.53 5.45
C TYR A 75 5.66 -0.27 6.43
N LEU A 76 6.97 -0.08 6.37
CA LEU A 76 7.92 -0.74 7.26
C LEU A 76 8.49 0.27 8.25
N SER A 77 8.76 -0.19 9.46
CA SER A 77 9.38 0.64 10.50
C SER A 77 10.33 -0.20 11.36
N GLY A 78 11.23 0.48 12.07
CA GLY A 78 12.13 -0.17 13.00
C GLY A 78 13.04 -1.19 12.35
N GLU A 79 13.17 -2.33 12.99
CA GLU A 79 14.05 -3.41 12.52
C GLU A 79 13.64 -3.97 11.15
N ASP A 80 12.38 -3.84 10.78
CA ASP A 80 11.91 -4.34 9.49
C ASP A 80 12.57 -3.58 8.35
N ILE A 81 12.86 -2.30 8.52
CA ILE A 81 13.56 -1.51 7.50
C ILE A 81 14.96 -2.06 7.28
N GLU A 82 15.68 -2.33 8.38
CA GLU A 82 17.05 -2.86 8.31
C GLU A 82 17.05 -4.23 7.64
N ARG A 83 16.11 -5.10 8.01
CA ARG A 83 16.00 -6.44 7.42
C ARG A 83 15.65 -6.36 5.93
N PHE A 84 14.83 -5.39 5.55
CA PHE A 84 14.47 -5.20 4.16
C PHE A 84 15.69 -4.81 3.33
N TYR A 85 16.47 -3.84 3.80
CA TYR A 85 17.69 -3.43 3.10
C TYR A 85 18.70 -4.57 3.03
N GLU A 86 18.84 -5.32 4.12
CA GLU A 86 19.76 -6.44 4.16
C GLU A 86 19.35 -7.53 3.16
N GLN A 87 18.08 -7.85 3.09
CA GLN A 87 17.58 -8.91 2.21
C GLN A 87 17.53 -8.50 0.74
N THR A 88 17.36 -7.21 0.46
CA THR A 88 17.33 -6.71 -0.91
C THR A 88 18.69 -6.26 -1.41
N LYS A 89 19.68 -6.31 -0.56
CA LYS A 89 21.03 -5.92 -0.91
C LYS A 89 21.54 -6.78 -2.06
N LEU A 90 21.89 -6.14 -3.15
CA LEU A 90 22.40 -6.85 -4.29
C LEU A 90 23.86 -7.20 -4.11
N ASN A 91 24.15 -8.42 -4.38
CA ASN A 91 25.51 -8.92 -4.26
C ASN A 91 26.15 -9.07 -5.63
#